data_247f11978913da697afb11c0cf153624
#
_entry.id   247f11978913da697afb11c0cf153624
#
_cell.length_a   1.000
_cell.length_b   1.000
_cell.length_c   1.000
_cell.angle_alpha   90.00
_cell.angle_beta   90.00
_cell.angle_gamma   90.00
#
_symmetry.space_group_name_H-M   'P 1'
#
loop_
_entity.id
_entity.type
_entity.pdbx_description
1 polymer ?
#
loop_
_entity_poly.entity_id
_entity_poly.type
_entity_poly.pdbx_seq_one_letter_code
_entity_poly.pdbx_strand_id
1 'polypeptide(L)'
;DEVRNKPDFELYKDLRLTGIGLVGVIHATKPVDSIQRFIGSIEMGIIPQVVDTVIFIDKGQVSEVLTLELTAKVPDGMLSEELARPVIVVSSFLQKKPLYEIYTFGEQVVVMPITTDENGNPKVPTKTQVVSQYAKEGIQRKLQQLLPCDFHIAIKGSELELYIPEYYKGKIIGKG
;
A
#
# COMPACT_ATOMS: atom_id res chain seq x y z
N ASP A 1 10.95 -17.18 -13.24
CA ASP A 1 11.31 -16.21 -14.27
C ASP A 1 11.08 -14.78 -13.78
N GLU A 2 11.71 -13.81 -14.42
CA GLU A 2 11.53 -12.40 -14.02
C GLU A 2 10.30 -11.81 -14.69
N VAL A 3 9.42 -11.19 -13.89
CA VAL A 3 8.18 -10.55 -14.34
C VAL A 3 8.39 -9.03 -14.36
N ARG A 4 8.46 -8.42 -15.53
CA ARG A 4 8.83 -7.02 -15.71
C ARG A 4 7.73 -6.13 -16.26
N ASN A 5 6.97 -6.62 -17.23
CA ASN A 5 6.01 -5.86 -18.00
C ASN A 5 4.62 -6.52 -17.98
N LYS A 6 3.62 -5.80 -18.49
CA LYS A 6 2.23 -6.27 -18.45
C LYS A 6 2.03 -7.64 -19.10
N PRO A 7 2.59 -7.96 -20.29
CA PRO A 7 2.49 -9.30 -20.87
C PRO A 7 3.07 -10.42 -19.97
N ASP A 8 4.15 -10.15 -19.23
CA ASP A 8 4.73 -11.12 -18.31
C ASP A 8 3.77 -11.43 -17.15
N PHE A 9 3.09 -10.40 -16.60
CA PHE A 9 2.08 -10.59 -15.57
C PHE A 9 0.88 -11.38 -16.07
N GLU A 10 0.43 -11.12 -17.30
CA GLU A 10 -0.67 -11.85 -17.92
C GLU A 10 -0.30 -13.33 -18.15
N LEU A 11 0.88 -13.60 -18.69
CA LEU A 11 1.37 -14.96 -18.87
C LEU A 11 1.52 -15.69 -17.53
N TYR A 12 2.09 -15.04 -16.54
CA TYR A 12 2.23 -15.59 -15.18
C TYR A 12 0.86 -15.97 -14.60
N LYS A 13 -0.11 -15.07 -14.70
CA LYS A 13 -1.50 -15.30 -14.28
C LYS A 13 -2.10 -16.52 -14.99
N ASP A 14 -2.00 -16.58 -16.32
CA ASP A 14 -2.61 -17.63 -17.10
C ASP A 14 -2.02 -19.01 -16.74
N LEU A 15 -0.70 -19.11 -16.60
CA LEU A 15 -0.05 -20.34 -16.17
C LEU A 15 -0.43 -20.75 -14.74
N ARG A 16 -0.54 -19.80 -13.82
CA ARG A 16 -0.97 -20.09 -12.43
C ARG A 16 -2.42 -20.58 -12.38
N LEU A 17 -3.32 -19.99 -13.16
CA LEU A 17 -4.73 -20.39 -13.20
C LEU A 17 -4.94 -21.77 -13.82
N THR A 18 -3.98 -22.26 -14.63
CA THR A 18 -3.99 -23.67 -15.08
C THR A 18 -3.47 -24.67 -14.04
N GLY A 19 -3.08 -24.20 -12.84
CA GLY A 19 -2.59 -25.04 -11.76
C GLY A 19 -1.07 -25.28 -11.77
N ILE A 20 -0.32 -24.60 -12.63
CA ILE A 20 1.14 -24.73 -12.70
C ILE A 20 1.76 -23.98 -11.51
N GLY A 21 2.63 -24.67 -10.75
CA GLY A 21 3.45 -24.04 -9.70
C GLY A 21 4.54 -23.17 -10.33
N LEU A 22 4.51 -21.86 -10.06
CA LEU A 22 5.48 -20.89 -10.59
C LEU A 22 6.10 -20.06 -9.48
N VAL A 23 7.36 -19.68 -9.72
CA VAL A 23 8.05 -18.65 -8.94
C VAL A 23 8.41 -17.51 -9.89
N GLY A 24 7.91 -16.31 -9.58
CA GLY A 24 8.22 -15.08 -10.32
C GLY A 24 9.15 -14.19 -9.49
N VAL A 25 10.07 -13.52 -10.16
CA VAL A 25 10.96 -12.52 -9.54
C VAL A 25 10.51 -11.13 -9.98
N ILE A 26 10.26 -10.25 -9.01
CA ILE A 26 9.82 -8.87 -9.24
C ILE A 26 10.72 -7.94 -8.44
N HIS A 27 11.25 -6.90 -9.08
CA HIS A 27 11.98 -5.86 -8.38
C HIS A 27 11.02 -4.87 -7.73
N ALA A 28 11.14 -4.70 -6.42
CA ALA A 28 10.35 -3.76 -5.63
C ALA A 28 11.21 -3.18 -4.50
N THR A 29 10.90 -1.96 -4.08
CA THR A 29 11.59 -1.29 -2.97
C THR A 29 11.02 -1.68 -1.61
N LYS A 30 9.75 -2.09 -1.59
CA LYS A 30 9.06 -2.58 -0.39
C LYS A 30 8.26 -3.84 -0.76
N PRO A 31 8.02 -4.73 0.20
CA PRO A 31 7.25 -5.95 -0.04
C PRO A 31 5.88 -5.69 -0.68
N VAL A 32 5.15 -4.70 -0.18
CA VAL A 32 3.81 -4.36 -0.66
C VAL A 32 3.80 -3.78 -2.09
N ASP A 33 4.89 -3.14 -2.52
CA ASP A 33 4.99 -2.57 -3.88
C ASP A 33 4.96 -3.67 -4.95
N SER A 34 5.49 -4.86 -4.66
CA SER A 34 5.41 -6.01 -5.55
C SER A 34 3.96 -6.45 -5.79
N ILE A 35 3.14 -6.43 -4.73
CA ILE A 35 1.71 -6.78 -4.81
C ILE A 35 0.96 -5.72 -5.63
N GLN A 36 1.27 -4.44 -5.45
CA GLN A 36 0.67 -3.35 -6.23
C GLN A 36 0.94 -3.47 -7.74
N ARG A 37 2.09 -4.01 -8.13
CA ARG A 37 2.40 -4.25 -9.55
C ARG A 37 1.47 -5.31 -10.16
N PHE A 38 1.10 -6.35 -9.41
CA PHE A 38 0.08 -7.31 -9.84
C PHE A 38 -1.29 -6.64 -10.00
N ILE A 39 -1.70 -5.81 -9.02
CA ILE A 39 -2.99 -5.10 -9.07
C ILE A 39 -3.09 -4.19 -10.29
N GLY A 40 -2.01 -3.53 -10.68
CA GLY A 40 -1.96 -2.72 -11.89
C GLY A 40 -2.03 -3.50 -13.21
N SER A 41 -1.86 -4.82 -13.16
CA SER A 41 -1.73 -5.66 -14.35
C SER A 41 -2.82 -6.71 -14.48
N ILE A 42 -3.38 -7.18 -13.37
CA ILE A 42 -4.44 -8.21 -13.34
C ILE A 42 -5.56 -7.80 -12.38
N GLU A 43 -6.72 -8.41 -12.53
CA GLU A 43 -7.88 -8.15 -11.69
C GLU A 43 -7.62 -8.51 -10.22
N MET A 44 -7.97 -7.60 -9.31
CA MET A 44 -7.67 -7.73 -7.88
C MET A 44 -8.26 -9.01 -7.27
N GLY A 45 -9.47 -9.40 -7.67
CA GLY A 45 -10.16 -10.57 -7.10
C GLY A 45 -9.48 -11.90 -7.33
N ILE A 46 -8.62 -12.01 -8.36
CA ILE A 46 -7.90 -13.25 -8.68
C ILE A 46 -6.44 -13.23 -8.20
N ILE A 47 -5.94 -12.10 -7.71
CA ILE A 47 -4.54 -11.96 -7.28
C ILE A 47 -4.13 -13.06 -6.28
N PRO A 48 -4.89 -13.36 -5.20
CA PRO A 48 -4.48 -14.39 -4.25
C PRO A 48 -4.50 -15.83 -4.81
N GLN A 49 -5.18 -16.04 -5.94
CA GLN A 49 -5.12 -17.32 -6.66
C GLN A 49 -3.86 -17.44 -7.52
N VAL A 50 -3.34 -16.29 -7.95
CA VAL A 50 -2.14 -16.19 -8.78
C VAL A 50 -0.89 -16.08 -7.92
N VAL A 51 -0.95 -15.28 -6.85
CA VAL A 51 0.13 -15.03 -5.89
C VAL A 51 -0.40 -15.23 -4.48
N ASP A 52 -0.06 -16.32 -3.86
CA ASP A 52 -0.42 -16.65 -2.48
C ASP A 52 0.66 -16.21 -1.46
N THR A 53 1.91 -16.21 -1.90
CA THR A 53 3.05 -15.94 -1.04
C THR A 53 4.04 -15.00 -1.71
N VAL A 54 4.52 -14.00 -0.97
CA VAL A 54 5.58 -13.09 -1.40
C VAL A 54 6.77 -13.23 -0.44
N ILE A 55 7.94 -13.54 -1.00
CA ILE A 55 9.20 -13.59 -0.25
C ILE A 55 10.00 -12.35 -0.63
N PHE A 56 10.18 -11.44 0.31
CA PHE A 56 10.98 -10.23 0.11
C PHE A 56 12.41 -10.46 0.55
N ILE A 57 13.34 -10.21 -0.40
CA ILE A 57 14.77 -10.38 -0.18
C ILE A 57 15.41 -8.99 -0.16
N ASP A 58 16.04 -8.63 0.95
CA ASP A 58 16.84 -7.42 1.10
C ASP A 58 18.30 -7.80 1.40
N LYS A 59 19.22 -7.19 0.66
CA LYS A 59 20.67 -7.42 0.81
C LYS A 59 21.08 -8.91 0.79
N GLY A 60 20.40 -9.70 -0.04
CA GLY A 60 20.66 -11.11 -0.21
C GLY A 60 20.11 -12.03 0.90
N GLN A 61 19.30 -11.49 1.81
CA GLN A 61 18.65 -12.24 2.88
C GLN A 61 17.14 -12.12 2.82
N VAL A 62 16.42 -13.17 3.23
CA VAL A 62 14.95 -13.11 3.37
C VAL A 62 14.64 -12.16 4.52
N SER A 63 14.02 -11.03 4.19
CA SER A 63 13.60 -10.00 5.14
C SER A 63 12.19 -10.22 5.62
N GLU A 64 11.26 -10.47 4.71
CA GLU A 64 9.85 -10.69 5.02
C GLU A 64 9.24 -11.80 4.16
N VAL A 65 8.31 -12.54 4.74
CA VAL A 65 7.47 -13.49 4.02
C VAL A 65 6.01 -13.13 4.29
N LEU A 66 5.28 -12.82 3.23
CA LEU A 66 3.90 -12.38 3.28
C LEU A 66 2.97 -13.40 2.63
N THR A 67 1.77 -13.52 3.16
CA THR A 67 0.67 -14.29 2.55
C THR A 67 -0.45 -13.36 2.15
N LEU A 68 -1.13 -13.68 1.05
CA LEU A 68 -2.25 -12.94 0.52
C LEU A 68 -3.52 -13.77 0.61
N GLU A 69 -4.58 -13.18 1.14
CA GLU A 69 -5.90 -13.81 1.25
C GLU A 69 -6.99 -12.83 0.80
N LEU A 70 -7.94 -13.31 -0.01
CA LEU A 70 -9.10 -12.53 -0.41
C LEU A 70 -10.24 -12.76 0.58
N THR A 71 -10.78 -11.70 1.11
CA THR A 71 -11.97 -11.72 1.97
C THR A 71 -12.96 -10.64 1.54
N ALA A 72 -14.23 -10.83 1.84
CA ALA A 72 -15.24 -9.78 1.66
C ALA A 72 -15.56 -9.21 3.04
N LYS A 73 -15.14 -7.98 3.27
CA LYS A 73 -15.40 -7.27 4.53
C LYS A 73 -15.51 -5.77 4.33
N VAL A 74 -15.98 -5.08 5.34
CA VAL A 74 -15.83 -3.63 5.42
C VAL A 74 -14.35 -3.36 5.74
N PRO A 75 -13.62 -2.59 4.90
CA PRO A 75 -12.24 -2.24 5.18
C PRO A 75 -12.10 -1.53 6.53
N ASP A 76 -10.99 -1.77 7.21
CA ASP A 76 -10.71 -1.11 8.49
C ASP A 76 -10.80 0.41 8.37
N GLY A 77 -11.51 1.06 9.30
CA GLY A 77 -11.77 2.50 9.27
C GLY A 77 -13.05 2.94 8.54
N MET A 78 -13.81 2.03 7.92
CA MET A 78 -15.15 2.31 7.38
C MET A 78 -16.22 1.79 8.35
N LEU A 79 -17.32 2.54 8.50
CA LEU A 79 -18.32 2.28 9.54
C LEU A 79 -19.65 1.70 9.02
N SER A 80 -19.82 1.55 7.69
CA SER A 80 -21.08 1.09 7.12
C SER A 80 -20.91 -0.28 6.49
N GLU A 81 -21.79 -1.23 6.85
CA GLU A 81 -21.84 -2.58 6.25
C GLU A 81 -22.11 -2.55 4.75
N GLU A 82 -22.80 -1.52 4.24
CA GLU A 82 -23.03 -1.30 2.82
C GLU A 82 -21.73 -1.05 2.02
N LEU A 83 -20.61 -0.81 2.73
CA LEU A 83 -19.28 -0.62 2.16
C LEU A 83 -18.47 -1.93 2.11
N ALA A 84 -19.08 -3.08 2.41
CA ALA A 84 -18.43 -4.37 2.28
C ALA A 84 -17.98 -4.60 0.83
N ARG A 85 -16.72 -4.97 0.66
CA ARG A 85 -16.08 -5.16 -0.65
C ARG A 85 -15.01 -6.23 -0.59
N PRO A 86 -14.55 -6.75 -1.74
CA PRO A 86 -13.37 -7.60 -1.78
C PRO A 86 -12.15 -6.84 -1.24
N VAL A 87 -11.47 -7.44 -0.28
CA VAL A 87 -10.25 -6.92 0.36
C VAL A 87 -9.19 -8.00 0.31
N ILE A 88 -8.00 -7.68 -0.17
CA ILE A 88 -6.84 -8.54 -0.03
C ILE A 88 -6.19 -8.21 1.31
N VAL A 89 -6.18 -9.18 2.21
CA VAL A 89 -5.47 -9.11 3.48
C VAL A 89 -4.07 -9.67 3.26
N VAL A 90 -3.07 -8.84 3.54
CA VAL A 90 -1.67 -9.22 3.50
C VAL A 90 -1.18 -9.45 4.91
N SER A 91 -0.76 -10.67 5.21
CA SER A 91 -0.35 -11.08 6.54
C SER A 91 1.10 -11.55 6.57
N SER A 92 1.76 -11.38 7.72
CA SER A 92 3.05 -12.02 7.96
C SER A 92 2.88 -13.54 8.01
N PHE A 93 3.64 -14.27 7.19
CA PHE A 93 3.62 -15.74 7.18
C PHE A 93 4.02 -16.33 8.53
N LEU A 94 5.07 -15.77 9.16
CA LEU A 94 5.61 -16.26 10.41
C LEU A 94 4.73 -15.90 11.62
N GLN A 95 4.28 -14.67 11.69
CA GLN A 95 3.52 -14.17 12.84
C GLN A 95 2.02 -14.40 12.73
N LYS A 96 1.53 -14.74 11.52
CA LYS A 96 0.08 -14.86 11.22
C LYS A 96 -0.72 -13.60 11.54
N LYS A 97 -0.05 -12.44 11.54
CA LYS A 97 -0.67 -11.15 11.82
C LYS A 97 -0.94 -10.41 10.52
N PRO A 98 -2.12 -9.82 10.36
CA PRO A 98 -2.41 -8.96 9.21
C PRO A 98 -1.58 -7.66 9.32
N LEU A 99 -0.97 -7.27 8.20
CA LEU A 99 -0.10 -6.10 8.09
C LEU A 99 -0.71 -5.01 7.21
N TYR A 100 -1.39 -5.41 6.14
CA TYR A 100 -1.99 -4.49 5.18
C TYR A 100 -3.35 -5.02 4.71
N GLU A 101 -4.22 -4.08 4.37
CA GLU A 101 -5.42 -4.31 3.58
C GLU A 101 -5.31 -3.59 2.24
N ILE A 102 -5.67 -4.28 1.17
CA ILE A 102 -5.67 -3.72 -0.16
C ILE A 102 -7.07 -3.87 -0.74
N TYR A 103 -7.66 -2.77 -1.15
CA TYR A 103 -9.00 -2.75 -1.74
C TYR A 103 -9.12 -1.63 -2.77
N THR A 104 -10.18 -1.65 -3.58
CA THR A 104 -10.47 -0.58 -4.52
C THR A 104 -11.49 0.40 -3.94
N PHE A 105 -11.26 1.67 -4.17
CA PHE A 105 -12.22 2.74 -3.90
C PHE A 105 -12.42 3.56 -5.18
N GLY A 106 -13.54 3.33 -5.86
CA GLY A 106 -13.70 3.79 -7.24
C GLY A 106 -12.66 3.10 -8.15
N GLU A 107 -11.92 3.89 -8.91
CA GLU A 107 -10.82 3.41 -9.77
C GLU A 107 -9.47 3.34 -9.06
N GLN A 108 -9.40 3.74 -7.81
CA GLN A 108 -8.15 3.81 -7.05
C GLN A 108 -7.93 2.55 -6.22
N VAL A 109 -6.71 2.05 -6.24
CA VAL A 109 -6.25 1.00 -5.34
C VAL A 109 -5.74 1.64 -4.06
N VAL A 110 -6.32 1.23 -2.95
CA VAL A 110 -5.99 1.70 -1.62
C VAL A 110 -5.20 0.63 -0.90
N VAL A 111 -4.04 0.97 -0.37
CA VAL A 111 -3.25 0.11 0.52
C VAL A 111 -3.26 0.71 1.91
N MET A 112 -3.88 0.01 2.85
CA MET A 112 -4.04 0.44 4.23
C MET A 112 -3.14 -0.39 5.14
N PRO A 113 -2.17 0.21 5.84
CA PRO A 113 -1.45 -0.50 6.89
C PRO A 113 -2.38 -0.75 8.08
N ILE A 114 -2.37 -1.98 8.59
CA ILE A 114 -3.09 -2.34 9.81
C ILE A 114 -2.16 -2.09 11.00
N THR A 115 -2.50 -1.11 11.82
CA THR A 115 -1.82 -0.88 13.09
C THR A 115 -2.52 -1.67 14.19
N THR A 116 -1.76 -2.45 14.95
CA THR A 116 -2.28 -3.14 16.12
C THR A 116 -2.02 -2.31 17.39
N ASP A 117 -2.93 -2.37 18.35
CA ASP A 117 -2.72 -1.85 19.69
C ASP A 117 -1.71 -2.71 20.49
N GLU A 118 -1.37 -2.28 21.71
CA GLU A 118 -0.46 -3.02 22.60
C GLU A 118 -0.95 -4.43 22.94
N ASN A 119 -2.25 -4.71 22.76
CA ASN A 119 -2.90 -6.00 23.00
C ASN A 119 -2.97 -6.87 21.73
N GLY A 120 -2.43 -6.40 20.59
CA GLY A 120 -2.44 -7.12 19.33
C GLY A 120 -3.76 -7.08 18.55
N ASN A 121 -4.72 -6.27 19.00
CA ASN A 121 -5.96 -6.06 18.25
C ASN A 121 -5.75 -5.03 17.14
N PRO A 122 -6.41 -5.21 15.96
CA PRO A 122 -6.35 -4.21 14.91
C PRO A 122 -6.83 -2.86 15.44
N LYS A 123 -5.94 -1.87 15.44
CA LYS A 123 -6.31 -0.51 15.79
C LYS A 123 -7.04 0.08 14.60
N VAL A 124 -8.36 0.18 14.68
CA VAL A 124 -9.16 0.82 13.63
C VAL A 124 -8.66 2.27 13.49
N PRO A 125 -8.01 2.64 12.39
CA PRO A 125 -7.62 4.02 12.19
C PRO A 125 -8.89 4.87 12.12
N THR A 126 -8.99 5.90 12.95
CA THR A 126 -10.12 6.83 12.91
C THR A 126 -10.23 7.42 11.50
N LYS A 127 -11.45 7.65 11.03
CA LYS A 127 -11.76 8.24 9.71
C LYS A 127 -10.88 9.44 9.37
N THR A 128 -10.53 10.23 10.38
CA THR A 128 -9.62 11.37 10.30
C THR A 128 -8.16 10.97 9.99
N GLN A 129 -7.68 9.84 10.49
CA GLN A 129 -6.28 9.40 10.27
C GLN A 129 -6.08 8.86 8.84
N VAL A 130 -7.07 8.17 8.30
CA VAL A 130 -7.04 7.64 6.93
C VAL A 130 -7.06 8.78 5.93
N VAL A 131 -8.00 9.71 6.05
CA VAL A 131 -8.09 10.89 5.19
C VAL A 131 -6.83 11.74 5.29
N SER A 132 -6.25 11.88 6.49
CA SER A 132 -5.03 12.66 6.69
C SER A 132 -3.81 12.03 6.03
N GLN A 133 -3.69 10.71 6.00
CA GLN A 133 -2.55 10.02 5.38
C GLN A 133 -2.58 10.16 3.85
N TYR A 134 -3.73 9.95 3.22
CA TYR A 134 -3.89 10.15 1.77
C TYR A 134 -3.75 11.61 1.35
N ALA A 135 -4.34 12.51 2.15
CA ALA A 135 -4.16 13.94 1.95
C ALA A 135 -2.68 14.32 2.05
N LYS A 136 -1.96 13.77 3.02
CA LYS A 136 -0.52 13.98 3.21
C LYS A 136 0.28 13.54 2.00
N GLU A 137 0.06 12.32 1.49
CA GLU A 137 0.78 11.79 0.32
C GLU A 137 0.47 12.58 -0.96
N GLY A 138 -0.80 12.92 -1.19
CA GLY A 138 -1.22 13.75 -2.33
C GLY A 138 -0.63 15.15 -2.29
N ILE A 139 -0.62 15.76 -1.11
CA ILE A 139 -0.03 17.08 -0.89
C ILE A 139 1.49 17.01 -1.02
N GLN A 140 2.13 15.97 -0.47
CA GLN A 140 3.56 15.78 -0.55
C GLN A 140 4.05 15.67 -2.00
N ARG A 141 3.35 14.90 -2.84
CA ARG A 141 3.67 14.81 -4.28
C ARG A 141 3.55 16.15 -5.00
N LYS A 142 2.49 16.91 -4.74
CA LYS A 142 2.31 18.24 -5.33
C LYS A 142 3.36 19.23 -4.85
N LEU A 143 3.69 19.22 -3.57
CA LEU A 143 4.71 20.11 -3.01
C LEU A 143 6.12 19.76 -3.47
N GLN A 144 6.44 18.47 -3.69
CA GLN A 144 7.72 18.05 -4.28
C GLN A 144 7.95 18.63 -5.68
N GLN A 145 6.88 18.87 -6.45
CA GLN A 145 6.97 19.50 -7.77
C GLN A 145 7.12 21.02 -7.70
N LEU A 146 6.69 21.64 -6.62
CA LEU A 146 6.62 23.09 -6.45
C LEU A 146 7.77 23.66 -5.61
N LEU A 147 8.28 22.87 -4.66
CA LEU A 147 9.30 23.34 -3.73
C LEU A 147 10.69 22.82 -4.13
N PRO A 148 11.69 23.71 -4.27
CA PRO A 148 13.06 23.33 -4.64
C PRO A 148 13.91 22.90 -3.42
N CYS A 149 13.30 22.43 -2.34
CA CYS A 149 13.97 22.06 -1.10
C CYS A 149 13.33 20.85 -0.45
N ASP A 150 14.06 20.17 0.40
CA ASP A 150 13.51 19.13 1.26
C ASP A 150 12.54 19.73 2.28
N PHE A 151 11.44 19.05 2.51
CA PHE A 151 10.41 19.49 3.45
C PHE A 151 9.76 18.30 4.17
N HIS A 152 9.18 18.59 5.32
CA HIS A 152 8.38 17.64 6.08
C HIS A 152 6.98 18.19 6.31
N ILE A 153 5.96 17.31 6.22
CA ILE A 153 4.55 17.69 6.43
C ILE A 153 4.03 16.98 7.67
N ALA A 154 3.43 17.74 8.56
CA ALA A 154 2.64 17.22 9.67
C ALA A 154 1.18 17.71 9.55
N ILE A 155 0.22 16.83 9.81
CA ILE A 155 -1.20 17.19 9.86
C ILE A 155 -1.66 17.07 11.31
N LYS A 156 -2.18 18.18 11.85
CA LYS A 156 -2.75 18.25 13.18
C LYS A 156 -4.21 18.68 13.09
N GLY A 157 -5.12 17.72 13.22
CA GLY A 157 -6.56 18.00 13.05
C GLY A 157 -6.87 18.46 11.62
N SER A 158 -7.33 19.71 11.46
CA SER A 158 -7.63 20.35 10.17
C SER A 158 -6.48 21.21 9.62
N GLU A 159 -5.39 21.36 10.38
CA GLU A 159 -4.26 22.20 10.02
C GLU A 159 -3.12 21.39 9.42
N LEU A 160 -2.46 21.96 8.42
CA LEU A 160 -1.29 21.38 7.78
C LEU A 160 -0.07 22.22 8.14
N GLU A 161 0.86 21.60 8.85
CA GLU A 161 2.14 22.20 9.19
C GLU A 161 3.20 21.77 8.17
N LEU A 162 3.83 22.74 7.50
CA LEU A 162 4.93 22.53 6.57
C LEU A 162 6.24 22.95 7.23
N TYR A 163 7.14 22.01 7.41
CA TYR A 163 8.50 22.25 7.93
C TYR A 163 9.48 22.34 6.76
N ILE A 164 10.10 23.50 6.61
CA ILE A 164 11.08 23.80 5.57
C ILE A 164 12.35 24.39 6.20
N PRO A 165 13.52 24.24 5.55
CA PRO A 165 14.73 24.90 6.01
C PRO A 165 14.55 26.41 6.07
N GLU A 166 15.11 27.04 7.10
CA GLU A 166 14.91 28.47 7.40
C GLU A 166 15.32 29.39 6.24
N TYR A 167 16.34 28.98 5.51
CA TYR A 167 16.83 29.66 4.31
C TYR A 167 15.77 29.82 3.19
N TYR A 168 14.80 28.91 3.11
CA TYR A 168 13.74 28.95 2.09
C TYR A 168 12.47 29.67 2.54
N LYS A 169 12.32 29.96 3.85
CA LYS A 169 11.12 30.61 4.41
C LYS A 169 10.72 31.88 3.67
N GLY A 170 11.67 32.76 3.43
CA GLY A 170 11.41 34.05 2.76
C GLY A 170 11.06 33.93 1.28
N LYS A 171 11.40 32.80 0.62
CA LYS A 171 11.09 32.57 -0.79
C LYS A 171 9.70 31.97 -0.99
N ILE A 172 9.18 31.27 0.03
CA ILE A 172 7.90 30.52 -0.06
C ILE A 172 6.75 31.35 0.48
N ILE A 173 6.96 32.10 1.57
CA ILE A 173 5.91 32.91 2.20
C ILE A 173 5.59 34.18 1.40
N GLY A 174 6.49 34.58 0.50
CA GLY A 174 6.32 35.82 -0.24
C GLY A 174 6.53 37.08 0.64
N LYS A 175 6.71 38.22 0.00
CA LYS A 175 6.57 39.52 0.70
C LYS A 175 5.08 39.79 0.77
N GLY A 176 4.51 39.73 2.00
CA GLY A 176 3.16 40.19 2.29
C GLY A 176 3.01 41.70 2.03
#